data_28aa87900423e6a98ff5d1bfb20cae41
#
_entry.id   28aa87900423e6a98ff5d1bfb20cae41
#
_cell.length_a   1.000
_cell.length_b   1.000
_cell.length_c   1.000
_cell.angle_alpha   90.00
_cell.angle_beta   90.00
_cell.angle_gamma   90.00
#
_symmetry.space_group_name_H-M   'P 1'
#
loop_
_entity.id
_entity.type
_entity.pdbx_description
1 polymer ?
#
loop_
_entity_poly.entity_id
_entity_poly.type
_entity_poly.pdbx_seq_one_letter_code
_entity_poly.pdbx_strand_id
1 'polypeptide(L)'
;MIPDWAKEMNCAVTVCDKEGVILYMNDKAKETFASHGDLIGKSLIPCHNERSRSIIADLLSNGGSNAYTIQKNGLRKMIYQTAWRANGEVAGLVEISMVIPEAMPHYVR
;
A
#
# COMPACT_ATOMS: atom_id res chain seq x y z
N MET A 1 4.83 -7.38 -24.03
CA MET A 1 3.93 -7.16 -22.86
C MET A 1 4.60 -7.69 -21.60
N ILE A 2 4.64 -6.88 -20.58
CA ILE A 2 5.18 -7.29 -19.29
C ILE A 2 4.06 -7.99 -18.51
N PRO A 3 4.29 -9.21 -18.00
CA PRO A 3 3.28 -9.87 -17.16
C PRO A 3 2.98 -9.05 -15.90
N ASP A 4 1.79 -9.21 -15.36
CA ASP A 4 1.43 -8.62 -14.07
C ASP A 4 2.06 -9.47 -12.95
N TRP A 5 3.34 -9.21 -12.68
CA TRP A 5 4.11 -9.95 -11.70
C TRP A 5 3.63 -9.74 -10.27
N ALA A 6 2.91 -8.65 -10.00
CA ALA A 6 2.40 -8.36 -8.67
C ALA A 6 1.08 -9.08 -8.36
N LYS A 7 0.36 -9.56 -9.38
CA LYS A 7 -1.00 -10.08 -9.23
C LYS A 7 -1.14 -11.15 -8.15
N GLU A 8 -0.23 -12.12 -8.13
CA GLU A 8 -0.30 -13.26 -7.21
C GLU A 8 0.82 -13.26 -6.16
N MET A 9 1.47 -12.13 -5.94
CA MET A 9 2.49 -12.01 -4.91
C MET A 9 1.89 -12.23 -3.51
N ASN A 10 2.69 -12.81 -2.62
CA ASN A 10 2.28 -13.06 -1.24
C ASN A 10 2.42 -11.81 -0.36
N CYS A 11 1.96 -10.70 -0.86
CA CYS A 11 1.80 -9.46 -0.12
C CYS A 11 0.70 -8.65 -0.80
N ALA A 12 0.06 -7.76 -0.07
CA ALA A 12 -0.98 -6.90 -0.64
C ALA A 12 -0.34 -5.68 -1.28
N VAL A 13 -0.70 -5.39 -2.54
CA VAL A 13 -0.21 -4.22 -3.26
C VAL A 13 -1.41 -3.41 -3.74
N THR A 14 -1.45 -2.15 -3.33
CA THR A 14 -2.47 -1.19 -3.75
C THR A 14 -1.78 0.04 -4.32
N VAL A 15 -2.22 0.49 -5.49
CA VAL A 15 -1.65 1.66 -6.16
C VAL A 15 -2.77 2.67 -6.39
N CYS A 16 -2.54 3.92 -6.02
CA CYS A 16 -3.46 5.00 -6.31
C CYS A 16 -2.79 6.09 -7.15
N ASP A 17 -3.61 6.95 -7.75
CA ASP A 17 -3.14 8.13 -8.44
C ASP A 17 -2.90 9.28 -7.45
N LYS A 18 -2.55 10.46 -7.97
CA LYS A 18 -2.23 11.64 -7.18
C LYS A 18 -3.43 12.16 -6.36
N GLU A 19 -4.64 11.88 -6.80
CA GLU A 19 -5.87 12.25 -6.08
C GLU A 19 -6.31 11.19 -5.08
N GLY A 20 -5.57 10.10 -4.97
CA GLY A 20 -5.91 9.00 -4.06
C GLY A 20 -6.93 8.01 -4.63
N VAL A 21 -7.20 8.06 -5.93
CA VAL A 21 -8.09 7.11 -6.59
C VAL A 21 -7.33 5.82 -6.86
N ILE A 22 -7.88 4.70 -6.43
CA ILE A 22 -7.24 3.38 -6.57
C ILE A 22 -7.22 2.97 -8.03
N LEU A 23 -6.01 2.72 -8.55
CA LEU A 23 -5.79 2.29 -9.93
C LEU A 23 -5.58 0.77 -10.03
N TYR A 24 -5.02 0.17 -8.98
CA TYR A 24 -4.61 -1.23 -9.03
C TYR A 24 -4.63 -1.83 -7.63
N MET A 25 -5.09 -3.07 -7.56
CA MET A 25 -4.99 -3.91 -6.37
C MET A 25 -4.67 -5.33 -6.85
N ASN A 26 -3.65 -5.94 -6.27
CA ASN A 26 -3.38 -7.35 -6.57
C ASN A 26 -4.37 -8.26 -5.80
N ASP A 27 -4.26 -9.57 -6.02
CA ASP A 27 -5.20 -10.53 -5.43
C ASP A 27 -5.22 -10.45 -3.90
N LYS A 28 -4.06 -10.32 -3.28
CA LYS A 28 -3.93 -10.24 -1.82
C LYS A 28 -4.59 -8.96 -1.27
N ALA A 29 -4.45 -7.84 -1.95
CA ALA A 29 -5.08 -6.59 -1.55
C ALA A 29 -6.60 -6.68 -1.67
N LYS A 30 -7.11 -7.26 -2.75
CA LYS A 30 -8.55 -7.48 -2.94
C LYS A 30 -9.13 -8.37 -1.83
N GLU A 31 -8.41 -9.40 -1.46
CA GLU A 31 -8.79 -10.32 -0.38
C GLU A 31 -8.86 -9.58 0.97
N THR A 32 -7.88 -8.72 1.26
CA THR A 32 -7.84 -7.94 2.50
C THR A 32 -9.03 -7.00 2.63
N PHE A 33 -9.48 -6.41 1.52
CA PHE A 33 -10.58 -5.45 1.50
C PHE A 33 -11.87 -6.02 0.90
N ALA A 34 -12.03 -7.35 0.90
CA ALA A 34 -13.17 -8.03 0.29
C ALA A 34 -14.52 -7.54 0.82
N SER A 35 -14.60 -7.19 2.11
CA SER A 35 -15.83 -6.70 2.73
C SER A 35 -16.28 -5.34 2.19
N HIS A 36 -15.39 -4.59 1.55
CA HIS A 36 -15.68 -3.28 0.97
C HIS A 36 -16.08 -3.35 -0.51
N GLY A 37 -16.10 -4.55 -1.11
CA GLY A 37 -16.36 -4.74 -2.53
C GLY A 37 -15.21 -4.29 -3.41
N ASP A 38 -15.51 -3.96 -4.67
CA ASP A 38 -14.51 -3.51 -5.63
C ASP A 38 -14.16 -2.05 -5.35
N LEU A 39 -12.89 -1.81 -5.00
CA LEU A 39 -12.39 -0.48 -4.66
C LEU A 39 -11.64 0.21 -5.80
N ILE A 40 -11.34 -0.51 -6.89
CA ILE A 40 -10.65 0.09 -8.04
C ILE A 40 -11.54 1.20 -8.63
N GLY A 41 -10.96 2.37 -8.84
CA GLY A 41 -11.69 3.56 -9.28
C GLY A 41 -12.28 4.39 -8.15
N LYS A 42 -12.17 3.93 -6.90
CA LYS A 42 -12.66 4.65 -5.73
C LYS A 42 -11.51 5.27 -4.95
N SER A 43 -11.81 6.29 -4.14
CA SER A 43 -10.81 6.91 -3.29
C SER A 43 -10.42 5.98 -2.14
N LEU A 44 -9.12 5.89 -1.85
CA LEU A 44 -8.63 5.16 -0.69
C LEU A 44 -8.79 5.96 0.61
N ILE A 45 -9.05 7.25 0.52
CA ILE A 45 -9.10 8.15 1.68
C ILE A 45 -10.15 7.72 2.73
N PRO A 46 -11.41 7.41 2.35
CA PRO A 46 -12.42 7.03 3.35
C PRO A 46 -12.09 5.77 4.16
N CYS A 47 -11.19 4.93 3.69
CA CYS A 47 -10.79 3.69 4.37
C CYS A 47 -9.79 3.92 5.50
N HIS A 48 -9.38 5.17 5.71
CA HIS A 48 -8.32 5.52 6.65
C HIS A 48 -8.81 6.51 7.71
N ASN A 49 -8.24 6.45 8.90
CA ASN A 49 -8.52 7.43 9.94
C ASN A 49 -7.85 8.77 9.62
N GLU A 50 -8.15 9.80 10.39
CA GLU A 50 -7.65 11.16 10.14
C GLU A 50 -6.12 11.25 10.11
N ARG A 51 -5.44 10.56 11.03
CA ARG A 51 -3.98 10.54 11.06
C ARG A 51 -3.40 9.91 9.81
N SER A 52 -3.94 8.77 9.38
CA SER A 52 -3.51 8.10 8.16
C SER A 52 -3.79 8.94 6.91
N ARG A 53 -4.92 9.62 6.87
CA ARG A 53 -5.25 10.54 5.76
C ARG A 53 -4.23 11.66 5.65
N SER A 54 -3.82 12.24 6.77
CA SER A 54 -2.82 13.31 6.80
C SER A 54 -1.47 12.82 6.26
N ILE A 55 -1.04 11.63 6.66
CA ILE A 55 0.21 11.02 6.19
C ILE A 55 0.13 10.78 4.69
N ILE A 56 -0.97 10.21 4.20
CA ILE A 56 -1.17 9.95 2.77
C ILE A 56 -1.14 11.25 1.97
N ALA A 57 -1.83 12.28 2.44
CA ALA A 57 -1.84 13.58 1.78
C ALA A 57 -0.45 14.18 1.69
N ASP A 58 0.36 14.05 2.75
CA ASP A 58 1.73 14.52 2.77
C ASP A 58 2.61 13.76 1.77
N LEU A 59 2.49 12.44 1.71
CA LEU A 59 3.25 11.62 0.76
C LEU A 59 2.90 11.96 -0.68
N LEU A 60 1.62 12.18 -0.97
CA LEU A 60 1.17 12.54 -2.32
C LEU A 60 1.66 13.93 -2.73
N SER A 61 1.80 14.85 -1.78
CA SER A 61 2.30 16.21 -2.04
C SER A 61 3.81 16.26 -2.16
N ASN A 62 4.53 15.60 -1.27
CA ASN A 62 5.97 15.76 -1.11
C ASN A 62 6.79 14.59 -1.64
N GLY A 63 6.16 13.46 -1.92
CA GLY A 63 6.83 12.32 -2.52
C GLY A 63 7.81 11.64 -1.58
N GLY A 64 7.38 11.22 -0.44
CA GLY A 64 8.21 10.50 0.51
C GLY A 64 7.81 9.04 0.65
N SER A 65 8.21 8.46 1.75
CA SER A 65 7.88 7.10 2.15
C SER A 65 7.54 7.06 3.63
N ASN A 66 6.74 6.08 4.00
CA ASN A 66 6.35 5.84 5.39
C ASN A 66 6.29 4.35 5.64
N ALA A 67 6.72 3.91 6.81
CA ALA A 67 6.68 2.50 7.17
C ALA A 67 6.27 2.35 8.63
N TYR A 68 5.42 1.38 8.89
CA TYR A 68 4.98 1.07 10.26
C TYR A 68 4.52 -0.38 10.33
N THR A 69 4.34 -0.87 11.54
CA THR A 69 3.79 -2.21 11.74
C THR A 69 2.42 -2.12 12.39
N ILE A 70 1.60 -3.11 12.09
CA ILE A 70 0.32 -3.32 12.76
C ILE A 70 0.26 -4.76 13.26
N GLN A 71 -0.62 -5.01 14.22
CA GLN A 71 -0.94 -6.36 14.66
C GLN A 71 -2.44 -6.59 14.42
N LYS A 72 -2.74 -7.64 13.69
CA LYS A 72 -4.12 -7.96 13.32
C LYS A 72 -4.29 -9.48 13.29
N ASN A 73 -5.29 -9.98 14.01
CA ASN A 73 -5.59 -11.42 14.08
C ASN A 73 -4.37 -12.26 14.50
N GLY A 74 -3.57 -11.74 15.45
CA GLY A 74 -2.38 -12.43 15.92
C GLY A 74 -1.17 -12.36 15.00
N LEU A 75 -1.29 -11.70 13.84
CA LEU A 75 -0.21 -11.55 12.89
C LEU A 75 0.35 -10.13 12.92
N ARG A 76 1.67 -10.02 12.85
CA ARG A 76 2.34 -8.74 12.68
C ARG A 76 2.54 -8.49 11.20
N LYS A 77 2.13 -7.31 10.75
CA LYS A 77 2.29 -6.89 9.36
C LYS A 77 3.10 -5.62 9.29
N MET A 78 3.92 -5.50 8.26
CA MET A 78 4.57 -4.24 7.90
C MET A 78 3.77 -3.60 6.78
N ILE A 79 3.49 -2.30 6.96
CA ILE A 79 2.86 -1.46 5.94
C ILE A 79 3.93 -0.50 5.43
N TYR A 80 4.19 -0.54 4.14
CA TYR A 80 5.14 0.36 3.50
C TYR A 80 4.41 1.19 2.46
N GLN A 81 4.51 2.49 2.58
CA GLN A 81 3.87 3.44 1.67
C GLN A 81 4.95 4.29 1.03
N THR A 82 4.93 4.37 -0.28
CA THR A 82 5.92 5.17 -1.01
C THR A 82 5.29 5.78 -2.25
N ALA A 83 5.69 7.01 -2.55
CA ALA A 83 5.25 7.67 -3.78
C ALA A 83 5.86 6.96 -4.99
N TRP A 84 5.07 6.77 -6.04
CA TRP A 84 5.60 6.38 -7.33
C TRP A 84 5.64 7.59 -8.23
N ARG A 85 6.57 7.59 -9.17
CA ARG A 85 6.85 8.77 -9.99
C ARG A 85 6.76 8.42 -11.47
N ALA A 86 6.36 9.41 -12.24
CA ALA A 86 6.39 9.36 -13.68
C ALA A 86 7.13 10.62 -14.16
N ASN A 87 8.18 10.42 -14.93
CA ASN A 87 9.03 11.52 -15.42
C ASN A 87 9.56 12.40 -14.29
N GLY A 88 9.90 11.80 -13.15
CA GLY A 88 10.45 12.48 -11.99
C GLY A 88 9.45 13.17 -11.09
N GLU A 89 8.18 13.21 -11.45
CA GLU A 89 7.13 13.83 -10.66
C GLU A 89 6.27 12.79 -9.93
N VAL A 90 5.76 13.16 -8.75
CA VAL A 90 4.86 12.29 -7.98
C VAL A 90 3.59 12.06 -8.79
N ALA A 91 3.30 10.78 -9.06
CA ALA A 91 2.12 10.37 -9.81
C ALA A 91 1.08 9.67 -8.94
N GLY A 92 1.47 9.25 -7.75
CA GLY A 92 0.57 8.58 -6.81
C GLY A 92 1.31 7.90 -5.68
N LEU A 93 0.68 6.92 -5.08
CA LEU A 93 1.19 6.20 -3.93
C LEU A 93 1.06 4.69 -4.15
N VAL A 94 2.06 3.95 -3.69
CA VAL A 94 2.00 2.48 -3.60
C VAL A 94 1.97 2.12 -2.13
N GLU A 95 1.06 1.25 -1.74
CA GLU A 95 1.02 0.66 -0.41
C GLU A 95 1.24 -0.84 -0.51
N ILE A 96 2.22 -1.33 0.23
CA ILE A 96 2.54 -2.75 0.30
C ILE A 96 2.34 -3.20 1.74
N SER A 97 1.54 -4.25 1.94
CA SER A 97 1.29 -4.85 3.24
C SER A 97 1.76 -6.30 3.22
N MET A 98 2.61 -6.67 4.14
CA MET A 98 3.15 -8.01 4.20
C MET A 98 3.20 -8.53 5.64
N VAL A 99 3.00 -9.82 5.81
CA VAL A 99 3.19 -10.49 7.10
C VAL A 99 4.69 -10.62 7.34
N ILE A 100 5.15 -10.20 8.52
CA ILE A 100 6.54 -10.38 8.91
C ILE A 100 6.66 -11.55 9.89
N PRO A 101 7.73 -12.37 9.77
CA PRO A 101 7.95 -13.48 10.69
C PRO A 101 8.14 -12.99 12.13
N GLU A 102 7.70 -13.81 13.08
CA GLU A 102 7.89 -13.53 14.50
C GLU A 102 9.36 -13.33 14.87
N ALA A 103 10.21 -14.20 14.31
CA ALA A 103 11.65 -14.14 14.52
C ALA A 103 12.34 -13.83 13.19
N MET A 104 12.28 -12.58 12.80
CA MET A 104 12.85 -12.13 11.54
C MET A 104 14.38 -12.08 11.63
N PRO A 105 15.13 -12.84 10.81
CA PRO A 105 16.59 -12.78 10.83
C PRO A 105 17.09 -11.36 10.51
N HIS A 106 18.19 -10.99 11.15
CA HIS A 106 18.82 -9.69 10.94
C HIS A 106 20.32 -9.89 10.71
N TYR A 107 20.85 -9.30 9.65
CA TYR A 107 22.25 -9.40 9.27
C TYR A 107 22.84 -8.01 9.10
N VAL A 108 24.00 -7.82 9.69
CA VAL A 108 24.81 -6.61 9.47
C VAL A 108 25.83 -6.93 8.38
N ARG A 109 25.83 -6.14 7.33
CA ARG A 109 26.72 -6.37 6.18
C ARG A 109 27.67 -5.21 5.95
#